data_33efb880ce3b19955f04fd8c1427731c
#
_entry.id   33efb880ce3b19955f04fd8c1427731c
#
_cell.length_a   1.000
_cell.length_b   1.000
_cell.length_c   1.000
_cell.angle_alpha   90.00
_cell.angle_beta   90.00
_cell.angle_gamma   90.00
#
_symmetry.space_group_name_H-M   'P 1'
#
loop_
_entity.id
_entity.type
_entity.pdbx_description
1 polymer ?
#
loop_
_entity_poly.entity_id
_entity_poly.type
_entity_poly.pdbx_seq_one_letter_code
_entity_poly.pdbx_strand_id
1 'polypeptide(L)'
;DIQKEVIGLCPTDCMWMEDGKLKIDDKECTRCMHCINVMPRALRIGDDRGVSILVGAKAPILDGAQMGSLLVPFIKADEPYDEIKEVIESIWDWWMEEGKNRERLGALIKRQGFQKLLVATGIKPVPQHVQEPRHNPYIFWNEDEVEGGWDRDINEYRKHHQR
;
A
#
# COMPACT_ATOMS: atom_id res chain seq x y z
N ASP A 1 -21.50 12.65 -10.06
CA ASP A 1 -22.00 12.84 -8.68
C ASP A 1 -20.86 12.67 -7.69
N ILE A 2 -20.45 13.79 -7.08
CA ILE A 2 -19.29 13.81 -6.17
C ILE A 2 -19.48 12.86 -4.95
N GLN A 3 -20.71 12.78 -4.45
CA GLN A 3 -21.02 11.94 -3.29
C GLN A 3 -20.85 10.45 -3.61
N LYS A 4 -21.32 10.03 -4.77
CA LYS A 4 -21.34 8.63 -5.17
C LYS A 4 -20.03 8.19 -5.82
N GLU A 5 -19.46 9.02 -6.69
CA GLU A 5 -18.33 8.63 -7.56
C GLU A 5 -16.98 8.98 -6.95
N VAL A 6 -16.92 9.91 -5.99
CA VAL A 6 -15.69 10.37 -5.36
C VAL A 6 -15.66 9.95 -3.90
N ILE A 7 -16.60 10.47 -3.09
CA ILE A 7 -16.60 10.23 -1.64
C ILE A 7 -16.91 8.77 -1.33
N GLY A 8 -17.95 8.21 -1.92
CA GLY A 8 -18.40 6.83 -1.68
C GLY A 8 -17.40 5.76 -2.12
N LEU A 9 -16.50 6.10 -3.04
CA LEU A 9 -15.44 5.21 -3.53
C LEU A 9 -14.07 5.52 -2.94
N CYS A 10 -13.98 6.43 -1.97
CA CYS A 10 -12.72 6.70 -1.30
C CYS A 10 -12.28 5.49 -0.45
N PRO A 11 -11.11 4.90 -0.72
CA PRO A 11 -10.65 3.69 -0.01
C PRO A 11 -10.53 3.87 1.51
N THR A 12 -10.18 5.07 1.96
CA THR A 12 -9.98 5.37 3.38
C THR A 12 -11.09 6.23 3.98
N ASP A 13 -12.12 6.56 3.18
CA ASP A 13 -13.25 7.40 3.61
C ASP A 13 -12.81 8.75 4.20
N CYS A 14 -11.71 9.28 3.67
CA CYS A 14 -11.08 10.51 4.17
C CYS A 14 -11.74 11.80 3.65
N MET A 15 -12.90 11.71 3.00
CA MET A 15 -13.57 12.86 2.38
C MET A 15 -15.04 12.95 2.80
N TRP A 16 -15.53 14.17 2.97
CA TRP A 16 -16.93 14.45 3.25
C TRP A 16 -17.35 15.81 2.70
N MET A 17 -18.66 16.02 2.61
CA MET A 17 -19.23 17.32 2.25
C MET A 17 -19.61 18.09 3.51
N GLU A 18 -19.15 19.34 3.61
CA GLU A 18 -19.51 20.28 4.68
C GLU A 18 -19.79 21.65 4.06
N ASP A 19 -20.93 22.21 4.32
CA ASP A 19 -21.37 23.52 3.79
C ASP A 19 -21.23 23.64 2.26
N GLY A 20 -21.53 22.57 1.52
CA GLY A 20 -21.41 22.52 0.07
C GLY A 20 -19.98 22.49 -0.45
N LYS A 21 -18.99 22.30 0.41
CA LYS A 21 -17.57 22.17 0.06
C LYS A 21 -17.06 20.78 0.38
N LEU A 22 -16.20 20.26 -0.48
CA LEU A 22 -15.47 19.02 -0.21
C LEU A 22 -14.38 19.27 0.82
N LYS A 23 -14.40 18.49 1.87
CA LYS A 23 -13.34 18.42 2.89
C LYS A 23 -12.56 17.13 2.73
N ILE A 24 -11.27 17.18 3.01
CA ILE A 24 -10.36 16.04 2.92
C ILE A 24 -9.52 16.01 4.20
N ASP A 25 -9.45 14.85 4.84
CA ASP A 25 -8.51 14.60 5.92
C ASP A 25 -7.20 14.06 5.31
N ASP A 26 -6.19 14.91 5.28
CA ASP A 26 -4.87 14.57 4.73
C ASP A 26 -4.16 13.47 5.51
N LYS A 27 -4.49 13.27 6.79
CA LYS A 27 -3.88 12.23 7.61
C LYS A 27 -4.35 10.84 7.21
N GLU A 28 -5.60 10.73 6.81
CA GLU A 28 -6.20 9.47 6.38
C GLU A 28 -6.11 9.24 4.87
N CYS A 29 -5.75 10.26 4.12
CA CYS A 29 -5.60 10.18 2.66
C CYS A 29 -4.36 9.36 2.28
N THR A 30 -4.56 8.25 1.56
CA THR A 30 -3.47 7.42 1.03
C THR A 30 -2.88 7.95 -0.27
N ARG A 31 -3.41 9.04 -0.81
CA ARG A 31 -3.01 9.64 -2.09
C ARG A 31 -3.10 8.69 -3.28
N CYS A 32 -4.09 7.82 -3.26
CA CYS A 32 -4.34 6.86 -4.33
C CYS A 32 -4.78 7.49 -5.66
N MET A 33 -5.11 8.80 -5.65
CA MET A 33 -5.50 9.60 -6.81
C MET A 33 -6.84 9.20 -7.46
N HIS A 34 -7.61 8.29 -6.87
CA HIS A 34 -8.90 7.88 -7.42
C HIS A 34 -9.84 9.09 -7.67
N CYS A 35 -9.99 9.94 -6.66
CA CYS A 35 -10.84 11.14 -6.72
C CYS A 35 -10.45 12.11 -7.85
N ILE A 36 -9.14 12.30 -8.06
CA ILE A 36 -8.60 13.15 -9.12
C ILE A 36 -8.86 12.53 -10.50
N ASN A 37 -8.69 11.22 -10.63
CA ASN A 37 -8.93 10.50 -11.88
C ASN A 37 -10.41 10.55 -12.29
N VAL A 38 -11.33 10.50 -11.32
CA VAL A 38 -12.78 10.56 -11.58
C VAL A 38 -13.23 11.99 -11.89
N MET A 39 -12.69 12.98 -11.18
CA MET A 39 -13.11 14.39 -11.35
C MET A 39 -11.91 15.33 -11.61
N PRO A 40 -11.16 15.17 -12.69
CA PRO A 40 -9.93 15.93 -12.94
C PRO A 40 -10.16 17.42 -13.18
N ARG A 41 -11.39 17.84 -13.45
CA ARG A 41 -11.75 19.25 -13.61
C ARG A 41 -11.98 19.97 -12.28
N ALA A 42 -12.39 19.24 -11.24
CA ALA A 42 -12.70 19.77 -9.92
C ALA A 42 -11.60 19.53 -8.90
N LEU A 43 -10.88 18.41 -9.03
CA LEU A 43 -9.85 17.98 -8.09
C LEU A 43 -8.50 17.88 -8.81
N ARG A 44 -7.47 18.35 -8.16
CA ARG A 44 -6.10 18.36 -8.68
C ARG A 44 -5.13 17.90 -7.61
N ILE A 45 -3.96 17.44 -8.05
CA ILE A 45 -2.85 17.18 -7.15
C ILE A 45 -2.41 18.49 -6.50
N GLY A 46 -2.01 18.41 -5.22
CA GLY A 46 -1.39 19.52 -4.52
C GLY A 46 0.02 19.82 -5.03
N ASP A 47 0.61 20.87 -4.50
CA ASP A 47 1.96 21.32 -4.91
C ASP A 47 3.07 20.48 -4.28
N ASP A 48 2.78 19.83 -3.14
CA ASP A 48 3.76 18.97 -2.47
C ASP A 48 4.02 17.68 -3.25
N ARG A 49 5.29 17.42 -3.54
CA ARG A 49 5.77 16.18 -4.12
C ARG A 49 6.32 15.26 -3.04
N GLY A 50 5.98 13.99 -3.12
CA GLY A 50 6.43 13.00 -2.14
C GLY A 50 6.29 11.58 -2.64
N VAL A 51 6.59 10.63 -1.77
CA VAL A 51 6.51 9.21 -2.04
C VAL A 51 5.67 8.50 -1.00
N SER A 52 4.95 7.47 -1.42
CA SER A 52 4.37 6.46 -0.54
C SER A 52 5.28 5.25 -0.52
N ILE A 53 5.53 4.67 0.64
CA ILE A 53 6.40 3.51 0.78
C ILE A 53 5.54 2.28 1.05
N LEU A 54 5.63 1.31 0.15
CA LEU A 54 5.02 0.00 0.29
C LEU A 54 6.13 -1.04 0.47
N VAL A 55 5.90 -2.00 1.35
CA VAL A 55 6.88 -3.02 1.70
C VAL A 55 6.31 -4.43 1.55
N GLY A 56 7.19 -5.39 1.31
CA GLY A 56 6.86 -6.80 1.36
C GLY A 56 6.22 -7.39 0.12
N ALA A 57 6.12 -6.64 -0.98
CA ALA A 57 5.66 -7.19 -2.25
C ALA A 57 6.58 -8.32 -2.72
N LYS A 58 6.00 -9.41 -3.19
CA LYS A 58 6.71 -10.54 -3.79
C LYS A 58 5.82 -11.25 -4.82
N ALA A 59 6.45 -11.82 -5.83
CA ALA A 59 5.79 -12.64 -6.82
C ALA A 59 6.57 -13.94 -7.03
N PRO A 60 6.61 -14.84 -6.04
CA PRO A 60 7.25 -16.13 -6.20
C PRO A 60 6.42 -17.02 -7.14
N ILE A 61 7.11 -17.84 -7.93
CA ILE A 61 6.46 -18.69 -8.94
C ILE A 61 5.48 -19.68 -8.31
N LEU A 62 5.78 -20.17 -7.12
CA LEU A 62 5.04 -21.27 -6.49
C LEU A 62 4.02 -20.84 -5.44
N ASP A 63 4.19 -19.67 -4.83
CA ASP A 63 3.37 -19.22 -3.69
C ASP A 63 2.34 -18.14 -4.08
N GLY A 64 2.24 -17.83 -5.37
CA GLY A 64 1.40 -16.72 -5.83
C GLY A 64 1.99 -15.34 -5.54
N ALA A 65 1.33 -14.30 -6.04
CA ALA A 65 1.73 -12.93 -5.81
C ALA A 65 1.27 -12.42 -4.44
N GLN A 66 2.13 -11.68 -3.77
CA GLN A 66 1.80 -10.94 -2.56
C GLN A 66 1.97 -9.45 -2.83
N MET A 67 0.93 -8.69 -2.58
CA MET A 67 0.98 -7.22 -2.66
C MET A 67 1.79 -6.65 -1.51
N GLY A 68 2.39 -5.48 -1.73
CA GLY A 68 3.05 -4.73 -0.67
C GLY A 68 2.03 -4.13 0.30
N SER A 69 2.37 -4.11 1.57
CA SER A 69 1.63 -3.36 2.58
C SER A 69 2.09 -1.91 2.61
N LEU A 70 1.17 -0.99 2.75
CA LEU A 70 1.52 0.42 2.92
C LEU A 70 2.23 0.61 4.25
N LEU A 71 3.45 1.13 4.21
CA LEU A 71 4.22 1.45 5.42
C LEU A 71 4.13 2.93 5.76
N VAL A 72 4.36 3.79 4.78
CA VAL A 72 4.25 5.23 4.93
C VAL A 72 3.34 5.79 3.84
N PRO A 73 2.23 6.42 4.20
CA PRO A 73 1.28 6.97 3.23
C PRO A 73 1.88 8.07 2.38
N PHE A 74 2.71 8.91 2.99
CA PHE A 74 3.36 10.01 2.30
C PHE A 74 4.57 10.53 3.08
N ILE A 75 5.69 10.65 2.39
CA ILE A 75 6.87 11.42 2.84
C ILE A 75 7.17 12.46 1.76
N LYS A 76 7.36 13.70 2.16
CA LYS A 76 7.75 14.76 1.23
C LYS A 76 9.13 14.48 0.66
N ALA A 77 9.26 14.64 -0.66
CA ALA A 77 10.52 14.39 -1.36
C ALA A 77 11.36 15.68 -1.44
N ASP A 78 11.82 16.13 -0.29
CA ASP A 78 12.73 17.28 -0.20
C ASP A 78 14.19 16.79 -0.28
N GLU A 79 15.00 17.41 -1.13
CA GLU A 79 16.44 17.12 -1.20
C GLU A 79 17.13 17.52 0.14
N PRO A 80 18.03 16.71 0.65
CA PRO A 80 18.69 15.51 0.10
C PRO A 80 17.99 14.16 0.37
N TYR A 81 16.68 14.14 0.62
CA TYR A 81 15.85 12.94 0.81
C TYR A 81 16.17 12.13 2.08
N ASP A 82 16.63 12.78 3.12
CA ASP A 82 17.13 12.09 4.31
C ASP A 82 16.04 11.28 5.03
N GLU A 83 14.84 11.84 5.19
CA GLU A 83 13.72 11.10 5.80
C GLU A 83 13.39 9.80 5.04
N ILE A 84 13.45 9.82 3.71
CA ILE A 84 13.20 8.64 2.88
C ILE A 84 14.31 7.61 3.07
N LYS A 85 15.57 8.06 3.11
CA LYS A 85 16.74 7.20 3.34
C LYS A 85 16.69 6.55 4.71
N GLU A 86 16.41 7.33 5.76
CA GLU A 86 16.28 6.82 7.13
C GLU A 86 15.24 5.72 7.25
N VAL A 87 14.07 5.88 6.61
CA VAL A 87 13.06 4.83 6.58
C VAL A 87 13.58 3.58 5.87
N ILE A 88 14.25 3.72 4.73
CA ILE A 88 14.77 2.58 3.97
C ILE A 88 15.87 1.88 4.76
N GLU A 89 16.77 2.62 5.39
CA GLU A 89 17.85 2.09 6.22
C GLU A 89 17.31 1.33 7.43
N SER A 90 16.32 1.88 8.14
CA SER A 90 15.70 1.22 9.28
C SER A 90 15.01 -0.11 8.90
N ILE A 91 14.37 -0.16 7.72
CA ILE A 91 13.80 -1.41 7.18
C ILE A 91 14.91 -2.41 6.86
N TRP A 92 15.99 -1.94 6.26
CA TRP A 92 17.13 -2.77 5.88
C TRP A 92 17.82 -3.36 7.10
N ASP A 93 18.08 -2.57 8.12
CA ASP A 93 18.70 -3.00 9.37
C ASP A 93 17.88 -4.09 10.06
N TRP A 94 16.57 -3.85 10.19
CA TRP A 94 15.67 -4.86 10.73
C TRP A 94 15.66 -6.16 9.91
N TRP A 95 15.67 -6.05 8.59
CA TRP A 95 15.71 -7.22 7.72
C TRP A 95 17.04 -7.99 7.85
N MET A 96 18.14 -7.29 7.95
CA MET A 96 19.47 -7.91 8.14
C MET A 96 19.59 -8.61 9.50
N GLU A 97 18.98 -8.04 10.54
CA GLU A 97 19.03 -8.59 11.90
C GLU A 97 18.09 -9.80 12.06
N GLU A 98 16.86 -9.69 11.60
CA GLU A 98 15.80 -10.68 11.88
C GLU A 98 15.56 -11.67 10.72
N GLY A 99 16.08 -11.37 9.55
CA GLY A 99 15.90 -12.18 8.34
C GLY A 99 16.67 -13.51 8.39
N LYS A 100 16.04 -14.58 7.90
CA LYS A 100 16.69 -15.86 7.69
C LYS A 100 17.41 -15.88 6.34
N ASN A 101 18.33 -16.85 6.19
CA ASN A 101 19.04 -17.03 4.91
C ASN A 101 18.05 -17.14 3.74
N ARG A 102 18.23 -16.28 2.75
CA ARG A 102 17.36 -16.13 1.54
C ARG A 102 15.91 -15.74 1.83
N GLU A 103 15.58 -15.30 3.02
CA GLU A 103 14.22 -14.83 3.35
C GLU A 103 13.99 -13.44 2.75
N ARG A 104 12.95 -13.31 1.95
CA ARG A 104 12.53 -12.01 1.40
C ARG A 104 11.82 -11.19 2.47
N LEU A 105 11.93 -9.87 2.40
CA LEU A 105 11.30 -8.95 3.35
C LEU A 105 9.81 -9.25 3.58
N GLY A 106 9.04 -9.54 2.52
CA GLY A 106 7.62 -9.89 2.65
C GLY A 106 7.38 -11.20 3.40
N ALA A 107 8.30 -12.16 3.32
CA ALA A 107 8.22 -13.40 4.09
C ALA A 107 8.56 -13.16 5.57
N LEU A 108 9.55 -12.31 5.85
CA LEU A 108 9.89 -11.88 7.20
C LEU A 108 8.70 -11.16 7.86
N ILE A 109 8.09 -10.20 7.16
CA ILE A 109 6.91 -9.47 7.65
C ILE A 109 5.76 -10.44 7.94
N LYS A 110 5.50 -11.40 7.06
CA LYS A 110 4.46 -12.42 7.27
C LYS A 110 4.76 -13.31 8.50
N ARG A 111 6.02 -13.64 8.74
CA ARG A 111 6.46 -14.47 9.86
C ARG A 111 6.46 -13.72 11.20
N GLN A 112 6.94 -12.50 11.21
CA GLN A 112 7.12 -11.70 12.44
C GLN A 112 5.90 -10.84 12.78
N GLY A 113 5.11 -10.47 11.76
CA GLY A 113 4.00 -9.53 11.85
C GLY A 113 4.39 -8.10 11.52
N PHE A 114 3.45 -7.39 10.89
CA PHE A 114 3.64 -6.00 10.47
C PHE A 114 3.90 -5.05 11.65
N GLN A 115 3.30 -5.33 12.81
CA GLN A 115 3.52 -4.54 14.02
C GLN A 115 4.98 -4.53 14.47
N LYS A 116 5.70 -5.66 14.34
CA LYS A 116 7.13 -5.71 14.69
C LYS A 116 7.97 -4.83 13.76
N LEU A 117 7.62 -4.78 12.48
CA LEU A 117 8.25 -3.86 11.53
C LEU A 117 8.05 -2.40 11.98
N LEU A 118 6.82 -2.00 12.34
CA LEU A 118 6.55 -0.65 12.81
C LEU A 118 7.36 -0.29 14.05
N VAL A 119 7.46 -1.21 15.00
CA VAL A 119 8.26 -1.01 16.22
C VAL A 119 9.75 -0.88 15.89
N ALA A 120 10.28 -1.74 15.05
CA ALA A 120 11.69 -1.75 14.67
C ALA A 120 12.10 -0.49 13.89
N THR A 121 11.23 0.00 13.02
CA THR A 121 11.47 1.20 12.21
C THR A 121 11.09 2.51 12.94
N GLY A 122 10.48 2.42 14.13
CA GLY A 122 10.00 3.59 14.86
C GLY A 122 8.82 4.32 14.21
N ILE A 123 8.21 3.73 13.17
CA ILE A 123 7.09 4.32 12.45
C ILE A 123 5.82 4.20 13.29
N LYS A 124 5.16 5.34 13.52
CA LYS A 124 3.91 5.37 14.28
C LYS A 124 2.78 4.71 13.48
N PRO A 125 1.92 3.90 14.14
CA PRO A 125 0.75 3.36 13.49
C PRO A 125 -0.14 4.49 12.92
N VAL A 126 -0.65 4.26 11.71
CA VAL A 126 -1.63 5.13 11.04
C VAL A 126 -2.86 4.30 10.66
N PRO A 127 -4.03 4.92 10.42
CA PRO A 127 -5.25 4.19 10.08
C PRO A 127 -5.09 3.21 8.90
N GLN A 128 -4.22 3.55 7.96
CA GLN A 128 -3.93 2.73 6.78
C GLN A 128 -3.20 1.40 7.09
N HIS A 129 -2.66 1.23 8.28
CA HIS A 129 -1.98 -0.01 8.70
C HIS A 129 -2.93 -1.10 9.18
N VAL A 130 -4.24 -0.87 9.22
CA VAL A 130 -5.21 -1.91 9.61
C VAL A 130 -5.15 -3.08 8.63
N GLN A 131 -5.33 -4.29 9.17
CA GLN A 131 -5.19 -5.51 8.41
C GLN A 131 -6.23 -5.64 7.29
N GLU A 132 -7.42 -5.12 7.52
CA GLU A 132 -8.53 -5.08 6.56
C GLU A 132 -9.04 -3.64 6.45
N PRO A 133 -8.31 -2.76 5.75
CA PRO A 133 -8.88 -1.46 5.42
C PRO A 133 -10.17 -1.70 4.60
N ARG A 134 -11.13 -0.80 4.72
CA ARG A 134 -12.41 -0.88 4.00
C ARG A 134 -12.21 -1.23 2.52
N HIS A 135 -11.16 -0.70 1.91
CA HIS A 135 -10.63 -1.11 0.62
C HIS A 135 -9.11 -0.95 0.65
N ASN A 136 -8.39 -1.88 0.02
CA ASN A 136 -6.98 -1.67 -0.22
C ASN A 136 -6.84 -0.54 -1.27
N PRO A 137 -6.20 0.60 -0.94
CA PRO A 137 -6.13 1.75 -1.84
C PRO A 137 -5.37 1.47 -3.15
N TYR A 138 -4.67 0.35 -3.23
CA TYR A 138 -3.88 -0.07 -4.38
C TYR A 138 -4.46 -1.28 -5.11
N ILE A 139 -5.62 -1.81 -4.65
CA ILE A 139 -6.37 -2.86 -5.33
C ILE A 139 -7.72 -2.26 -5.71
N PHE A 140 -7.90 -1.97 -7.00
CA PHE A 140 -9.10 -1.34 -7.55
C PHE A 140 -10.11 -2.33 -8.13
N TRP A 141 -9.89 -3.62 -7.90
CA TRP A 141 -10.78 -4.69 -8.36
C TRP A 141 -11.07 -5.65 -7.21
N ASN A 142 -12.20 -6.28 -7.31
CA ASN A 142 -12.58 -7.35 -6.42
C ASN A 142 -11.81 -8.61 -6.86
N GLU A 143 -11.06 -9.24 -5.99
CA GLU A 143 -10.28 -10.44 -6.32
C GLU A 143 -11.14 -11.55 -6.86
N ASP A 144 -12.37 -11.67 -6.36
CA ASP A 144 -13.35 -12.66 -6.78
C ASP A 144 -13.89 -12.42 -8.22
N GLU A 145 -13.72 -11.22 -8.76
CA GLU A 145 -14.18 -10.85 -10.11
C GLU A 145 -13.09 -11.02 -11.17
N VAL A 146 -11.86 -11.30 -10.77
CA VAL A 146 -10.73 -11.49 -11.70
C VAL A 146 -10.56 -12.96 -12.02
N GLU A 147 -11.11 -13.39 -13.14
CA GLU A 147 -10.99 -14.76 -13.63
C GLU A 147 -9.50 -15.17 -13.75
N GLY A 148 -9.10 -16.23 -13.05
CA GLY A 148 -7.71 -16.68 -12.99
C GLY A 148 -6.76 -15.74 -12.21
N GLY A 149 -7.30 -14.87 -11.35
CA GLY A 149 -6.60 -13.85 -10.62
C GLY A 149 -5.38 -14.33 -9.83
N TRP A 150 -5.49 -14.49 -8.55
CA TRP A 150 -4.31 -14.74 -7.70
C TRP A 150 -4.11 -16.24 -7.36
N ASP A 151 -5.14 -17.05 -7.52
CA ASP A 151 -5.07 -18.50 -7.33
C ASP A 151 -4.52 -19.19 -8.58
N ARG A 152 -3.22 -19.48 -8.55
CA ARG A 152 -2.62 -20.36 -9.55
C ARG A 152 -2.61 -21.79 -9.05
N ASP A 153 -3.19 -22.69 -9.81
CA ASP A 153 -2.99 -24.11 -9.57
C ASP A 153 -1.53 -24.44 -9.85
N ILE A 154 -0.79 -24.69 -8.77
CA ILE A 154 0.64 -25.03 -8.78
C ILE A 154 0.91 -26.29 -9.64
N ASN A 155 -0.06 -27.20 -9.72
CA ASN A 155 0.07 -28.44 -10.48
C ASN A 155 -0.09 -28.16 -11.97
N GLU A 156 -0.97 -27.22 -12.33
CA GLU A 156 -1.14 -26.78 -13.71
C GLU A 156 0.09 -26.01 -14.19
N TYR A 157 0.61 -25.11 -13.37
CA TYR A 157 1.87 -24.40 -13.66
C TYR A 157 3.03 -25.37 -13.89
N ARG A 158 3.18 -26.39 -13.04
CA ARG A 158 4.25 -27.39 -13.16
C ARG A 158 4.15 -28.22 -14.46
N LYS A 159 2.94 -28.49 -14.95
CA LYS A 159 2.75 -29.21 -16.24
C LYS A 159 3.28 -28.41 -17.42
N HIS A 160 3.12 -27.09 -17.40
CA HIS A 160 3.53 -26.22 -18.50
C HIS A 160 5.00 -25.76 -18.41
N HIS A 161 5.61 -25.83 -17.25
CA HIS A 161 6.96 -25.32 -16.99
C HIS A 161 7.92 -26.37 -16.43
N GLN A 162 7.67 -27.65 -16.69
CA GLN A 162 8.68 -28.69 -16.39
C GLN A 162 9.89 -28.49 -17.32
N ARG A 163 11.02 -28.18 -16.70
CA ARG A 163 12.34 -28.28 -17.32
C ARG A 163 12.94 -29.65 -17.06
#